data_d316bfffe66182d4edcb137df9ad9b3f
#
_entry.id   d316bfffe66182d4edcb137df9ad9b3f
#
_cell.length_a   1.000
_cell.length_b   1.000
_cell.length_c   1.000
_cell.angle_alpha   90.00
_cell.angle_beta   90.00
_cell.angle_gamma   90.00
#
_symmetry.space_group_name_H-M   'P 1'
#
loop_
_entity.id
_entity.type
_entity.pdbx_description
1 polymer ?
#
loop_
_entity_poly.entity_id
_entity_poly.type
_entity_poly.pdbx_seq_one_letter_code
_entity_poly.pdbx_strand_id
1 'polypeptide(L)'
;DSFHGRTLATITATGQDKFHKYFDPFPDGYDYVTPNSIEDFKEKLTDDVCAIIMEAIQGEGGVNLLNSNFVQEVCNVCKEKDVLIIFDEVQCGLGRTGHIFCFQEFGVEADIITLAKGLGGGLPIGAILCNEKLSNTFTPGDHGSTFGGNPVVCAGALAVLDQICNDELLSSVQAKGKFIRQTLTKSKLPLVKNIRGLGLMIGIEVSCPPDEIQKKALEKGLLILTAGKNVVRLLPPLTISEIEIKKGLAILLKCLS
;
A
#
# COMPACT_ATOMS: atom_id res chain seq x y z
N ASP A 1 -1.10 -8.77 -8.72
CA ASP A 1 -2.14 -8.25 -7.79
C ASP A 1 -1.90 -6.78 -7.37
N SER A 2 -1.00 -6.05 -8.07
CA SER A 2 -0.76 -4.62 -7.82
C SER A 2 -1.97 -3.75 -8.18
N PHE A 3 -2.02 -2.55 -7.59
CA PHE A 3 -3.00 -1.53 -7.93
C PHE A 3 -2.35 -0.14 -7.92
N HIS A 4 -2.18 0.47 -9.10
CA HIS A 4 -1.45 1.74 -9.26
C HIS A 4 -2.34 2.92 -9.71
N GLY A 5 -3.65 2.71 -9.86
CA GLY A 5 -4.59 3.78 -10.19
C GLY A 5 -5.61 3.42 -11.27
N ARG A 6 -6.31 4.44 -11.75
CA ARG A 6 -7.45 4.30 -12.68
C ARG A 6 -7.34 5.17 -13.94
N THR A 7 -6.24 5.92 -14.14
CA THR A 7 -5.95 6.55 -15.42
C THR A 7 -5.44 5.50 -16.41
N LEU A 8 -5.44 5.78 -17.70
CA LEU A 8 -5.11 4.78 -18.72
C LEU A 8 -3.73 4.14 -18.48
N ALA A 9 -2.69 4.92 -18.23
CA ALA A 9 -1.36 4.39 -17.95
C ALA A 9 -1.29 3.64 -16.61
N THR A 10 -1.90 4.17 -15.54
CA THR A 10 -1.85 3.53 -14.22
C THR A 10 -2.72 2.28 -14.12
N ILE A 11 -3.83 2.22 -14.87
CA ILE A 11 -4.64 1.00 -14.94
C ILE A 11 -3.91 -0.09 -15.74
N THR A 12 -3.13 0.30 -16.76
CA THR A 12 -2.25 -0.63 -17.48
C THR A 12 -1.18 -1.20 -16.55
N ALA A 13 -0.57 -0.39 -15.67
CA ALA A 13 0.39 -0.86 -14.67
C ALA A 13 -0.25 -1.72 -13.56
N THR A 14 -1.58 -1.69 -13.40
CA THR A 14 -2.30 -2.44 -12.38
C THR A 14 -2.42 -3.92 -12.77
N GLY A 15 -1.77 -4.83 -12.03
CA GLY A 15 -1.73 -6.26 -12.31
C GLY A 15 -2.96 -7.03 -11.83
N GLN A 16 -4.18 -6.57 -12.18
CA GLN A 16 -5.44 -7.21 -11.82
C GLN A 16 -6.45 -7.09 -12.97
N ASP A 17 -6.68 -8.16 -13.72
CA ASP A 17 -7.54 -8.22 -14.91
C ASP A 17 -8.95 -7.66 -14.71
N LYS A 18 -9.50 -7.77 -13.49
CA LYS A 18 -10.83 -7.23 -13.16
C LYS A 18 -10.94 -5.71 -13.38
N PHE A 19 -9.83 -4.99 -13.34
CA PHE A 19 -9.79 -3.54 -13.56
C PHE A 19 -9.54 -3.17 -15.02
N HIS A 20 -9.09 -4.11 -15.85
CA HIS A 20 -8.79 -3.88 -17.28
C HIS A 20 -10.04 -3.89 -18.15
N LYS A 21 -11.11 -4.52 -17.70
CA LYS A 21 -12.35 -4.70 -18.46
C LYS A 21 -12.89 -3.37 -18.98
N TYR A 22 -13.11 -3.27 -20.30
CA TYR A 22 -13.65 -2.10 -21.02
C TYR A 22 -12.68 -0.93 -21.25
N PHE A 23 -11.39 -1.07 -20.99
CA PHE A 23 -10.43 0.03 -21.13
C PHE A 23 -9.41 -0.15 -22.27
N ASP A 24 -9.51 -1.23 -23.04
CA ASP A 24 -8.68 -1.45 -24.23
C ASP A 24 -8.92 -0.38 -25.30
N PRO A 25 -7.88 0.00 -26.08
CA PRO A 25 -6.51 -0.52 -26.04
C PRO A 25 -5.67 0.14 -24.95
N PHE A 26 -4.75 -0.63 -24.35
CA PHE A 26 -3.78 -0.13 -23.38
C PHE A 26 -2.52 0.40 -24.06
N PRO A 27 -1.80 1.36 -23.43
CA PRO A 27 -0.46 1.74 -23.86
C PRO A 27 0.49 0.53 -23.79
N ASP A 28 1.38 0.42 -24.78
CA ASP A 28 2.44 -0.58 -24.79
C ASP A 28 3.54 -0.27 -23.76
N GLY A 29 4.44 -1.25 -23.51
CA GLY A 29 5.61 -1.07 -22.67
C GLY A 29 5.40 -1.43 -21.19
N TYR A 30 4.37 -2.20 -20.87
CA TYR A 30 4.13 -2.72 -19.53
C TYR A 30 4.16 -4.24 -19.50
N ASP A 31 4.86 -4.80 -18.52
CA ASP A 31 4.84 -6.22 -18.21
C ASP A 31 4.66 -6.43 -16.71
N TYR A 32 4.30 -7.64 -16.28
CA TYR A 32 3.98 -7.94 -14.90
C TYR A 32 4.89 -9.04 -14.36
N VAL A 33 5.47 -8.80 -13.20
CA VAL A 33 6.28 -9.77 -12.48
C VAL A 33 5.42 -10.48 -11.42
N THR A 34 5.60 -11.80 -11.32
CA THR A 34 4.98 -12.58 -10.25
C THR A 34 5.57 -12.16 -8.90
N PRO A 35 4.76 -11.72 -7.93
CA PRO A 35 5.27 -11.29 -6.63
C PRO A 35 6.13 -12.36 -5.96
N ASN A 36 7.28 -11.96 -5.44
CA ASN A 36 8.26 -12.82 -4.76
C ASN A 36 8.94 -13.89 -5.65
N SER A 37 8.82 -13.82 -6.97
CA SER A 37 9.61 -14.63 -7.89
C SER A 37 10.74 -13.82 -8.49
N ILE A 38 11.96 -14.07 -8.02
CA ILE A 38 13.16 -13.43 -8.54
C ILE A 38 13.52 -13.97 -9.93
N GLU A 39 13.15 -15.21 -10.22
CA GLU A 39 13.36 -15.85 -11.51
C GLU A 39 12.51 -15.14 -12.59
N ASP A 40 11.22 -14.96 -12.34
CA ASP A 40 10.30 -14.28 -13.26
C ASP A 40 10.71 -12.80 -13.44
N PHE A 41 11.16 -12.13 -12.37
CA PHE A 41 11.71 -10.79 -12.47
C PHE A 41 12.94 -10.73 -13.39
N LYS A 42 13.92 -11.63 -13.21
CA LYS A 42 15.14 -11.65 -14.03
C LYS A 42 14.86 -12.01 -15.49
N GLU A 43 13.90 -12.87 -15.75
CA GLU A 43 13.47 -13.23 -17.11
C GLU A 43 12.86 -12.04 -17.86
N LYS A 44 12.05 -11.23 -17.16
CA LYS A 44 11.37 -10.07 -17.73
C LYS A 44 12.20 -8.79 -17.75
N LEU A 45 13.32 -8.77 -17.06
CA LEU A 45 14.23 -7.63 -17.01
C LEU A 45 15.12 -7.59 -18.26
N THR A 46 14.54 -7.26 -19.39
CA THR A 46 15.21 -7.07 -20.68
C THR A 46 15.88 -5.70 -20.76
N ASP A 47 16.71 -5.45 -21.78
CA ASP A 47 17.51 -4.22 -21.89
C ASP A 47 16.67 -2.95 -22.19
N ASP A 48 15.40 -3.11 -22.56
CA ASP A 48 14.45 -2.03 -22.82
C ASP A 48 13.60 -1.66 -21.58
N VAL A 49 13.76 -2.37 -20.46
CA VAL A 49 13.09 -2.04 -19.21
C VAL A 49 13.77 -0.84 -18.55
N CYS A 50 13.04 0.27 -18.38
CA CYS A 50 13.56 1.48 -17.75
C CYS A 50 13.22 1.62 -16.26
N ALA A 51 12.17 0.95 -15.78
CA ALA A 51 11.73 1.06 -14.40
C ALA A 51 10.93 -0.17 -13.93
N ILE A 52 10.95 -0.40 -12.63
CA ILE A 52 9.99 -1.27 -11.94
C ILE A 52 9.15 -0.43 -10.97
N ILE A 53 7.83 -0.65 -10.98
CA ILE A 53 6.92 -0.08 -9.97
C ILE A 53 6.35 -1.19 -9.09
N MET A 54 6.36 -0.98 -7.77
CA MET A 54 5.84 -1.98 -6.83
C MET A 54 5.21 -1.33 -5.59
N GLU A 55 4.19 -1.99 -5.04
CA GLU A 55 3.74 -1.77 -3.67
C GLU A 55 4.54 -2.69 -2.74
N ALA A 56 5.15 -2.17 -1.69
CA ALA A 56 5.80 -2.99 -0.66
C ALA A 56 4.79 -3.92 0.05
N ILE A 57 3.54 -3.47 0.15
CA ILE A 57 2.38 -4.27 0.55
C ILE A 57 1.26 -4.00 -0.46
N GLN A 58 0.87 -5.00 -1.23
CA GLN A 58 -0.21 -4.90 -2.21
C GLN A 58 -1.56 -4.80 -1.49
N GLY A 59 -2.03 -3.57 -1.31
CA GLY A 59 -3.22 -3.28 -0.51
C GLY A 59 -4.51 -3.83 -1.09
N GLU A 60 -4.78 -3.52 -2.34
CA GLU A 60 -5.99 -3.97 -3.06
C GLU A 60 -5.92 -5.45 -3.46
N GLY A 61 -4.72 -5.99 -3.63
CA GLY A 61 -4.47 -7.40 -3.93
C GLY A 61 -4.73 -8.35 -2.75
N GLY A 62 -4.93 -7.82 -1.52
CA GLY A 62 -5.22 -8.64 -0.35
C GLY A 62 -4.22 -8.48 0.80
N VAL A 63 -3.61 -7.32 0.93
CA VAL A 63 -2.57 -7.02 1.94
C VAL A 63 -1.41 -8.02 1.84
N ASN A 64 -0.90 -8.21 0.63
CA ASN A 64 0.20 -9.13 0.36
C ASN A 64 1.53 -8.40 0.55
N LEU A 65 2.25 -8.77 1.59
CA LEU A 65 3.59 -8.26 1.87
C LEU A 65 4.60 -8.93 0.94
N LEU A 66 5.46 -8.14 0.31
CA LEU A 66 6.61 -8.66 -0.43
C LEU A 66 7.68 -9.18 0.53
N ASN A 67 8.39 -10.22 0.13
CA ASN A 67 9.49 -10.77 0.91
C ASN A 67 10.72 -9.86 0.90
N SER A 68 11.36 -9.66 2.04
CA SER A 68 12.55 -8.80 2.16
C SER A 68 13.65 -9.22 1.18
N ASN A 69 13.94 -10.51 1.07
CA ASN A 69 14.95 -11.01 0.13
C ASN A 69 14.62 -10.67 -1.33
N PHE A 70 13.34 -10.80 -1.71
CA PHE A 70 12.89 -10.44 -3.06
C PHE A 70 13.07 -8.94 -3.32
N VAL A 71 12.60 -8.08 -2.41
CA VAL A 71 12.72 -6.62 -2.57
C VAL A 71 14.17 -6.19 -2.64
N GLN A 72 15.03 -6.71 -1.75
CA GLN A 72 16.45 -6.38 -1.72
C GLN A 72 17.17 -6.84 -3.00
N GLU A 73 16.90 -8.07 -3.47
CA GLU A 73 17.50 -8.59 -4.71
C GLU A 73 17.05 -7.79 -5.93
N VAL A 74 15.74 -7.47 -6.05
CA VAL A 74 15.21 -6.62 -7.12
C VAL A 74 15.91 -5.26 -7.11
N CYS A 75 16.01 -4.61 -5.94
CA CYS A 75 16.68 -3.31 -5.84
C CYS A 75 18.17 -3.36 -6.22
N ASN A 76 18.87 -4.41 -5.81
CA ASN A 76 20.29 -4.59 -6.17
C ASN A 76 20.47 -4.76 -7.67
N VAL A 77 19.69 -5.63 -8.30
CA VAL A 77 19.77 -5.87 -9.74
C VAL A 77 19.37 -4.63 -10.55
N CYS A 78 18.34 -3.92 -10.14
CA CYS A 78 17.94 -2.66 -10.78
C CYS A 78 19.05 -1.60 -10.70
N LYS A 79 19.70 -1.47 -9.54
CA LYS A 79 20.83 -0.55 -9.35
C LYS A 79 22.01 -0.89 -10.25
N GLU A 80 22.34 -2.18 -10.41
CA GLU A 80 23.42 -2.65 -11.30
C GLU A 80 23.13 -2.38 -12.78
N LYS A 81 21.85 -2.46 -13.17
CA LYS A 81 21.41 -2.29 -14.56
C LYS A 81 20.92 -0.88 -14.90
N ASP A 82 21.01 0.07 -13.99
CA ASP A 82 20.49 1.45 -14.14
C ASP A 82 19.00 1.51 -14.44
N VAL A 83 18.21 0.61 -13.85
CA VAL A 83 16.75 0.54 -13.92
C VAL A 83 16.15 1.25 -12.71
N LEU A 84 15.19 2.15 -12.91
CA LEU A 84 14.59 2.94 -11.84
C LEU A 84 13.68 2.09 -10.94
N ILE A 85 13.74 2.38 -9.65
CA ILE A 85 12.91 1.73 -8.63
C ILE A 85 11.84 2.72 -8.16
N ILE A 86 10.58 2.39 -8.42
CA ILE A 86 9.41 3.18 -8.03
C ILE A 86 8.66 2.43 -6.94
N PHE A 87 8.59 3.00 -5.73
CA PHE A 87 7.69 2.48 -4.70
C PHE A 87 6.37 3.25 -4.70
N ASP A 88 5.29 2.51 -4.89
CA ASP A 88 3.95 3.05 -4.71
C ASP A 88 3.58 3.02 -3.21
N GLU A 89 3.73 4.16 -2.58
CA GLU A 89 3.46 4.37 -1.16
C GLU A 89 2.06 4.97 -0.89
N VAL A 90 1.22 4.98 -1.91
CA VAL A 90 -0.13 5.59 -1.86
C VAL A 90 -1.01 4.95 -0.79
N GLN A 91 -0.85 3.65 -0.50
CA GLN A 91 -1.64 2.98 0.54
C GLN A 91 -0.80 2.56 1.75
N CYS A 92 0.42 2.10 1.55
CA CYS A 92 1.29 1.56 2.61
C CYS A 92 2.19 2.60 3.27
N GLY A 93 2.36 3.77 2.66
CA GLY A 93 3.19 4.86 3.19
C GLY A 93 2.56 5.70 4.28
N LEU A 94 3.17 6.83 4.54
CA LEU A 94 2.69 7.89 5.44
C LEU A 94 2.37 7.36 6.86
N GLY A 95 3.30 6.61 7.43
CA GLY A 95 3.19 6.10 8.80
C GLY A 95 2.35 4.82 8.96
N ARG A 96 1.66 4.36 7.91
CA ARG A 96 0.70 3.24 7.95
C ARG A 96 1.31 1.94 8.50
N THR A 97 2.57 1.67 8.19
CA THR A 97 3.31 0.46 8.59
C THR A 97 4.16 0.67 9.84
N GLY A 98 4.23 1.92 10.35
CA GLY A 98 5.12 2.28 11.45
C GLY A 98 6.48 2.80 11.00
N HIS A 99 6.64 3.02 9.70
CA HIS A 99 7.70 3.79 9.05
C HIS A 99 7.07 4.93 8.26
N ILE A 100 7.80 6.02 8.01
CA ILE A 100 7.29 7.11 7.15
C ILE A 100 6.91 6.54 5.79
N PHE A 101 7.81 5.74 5.18
CA PHE A 101 7.57 4.99 3.96
C PHE A 101 7.77 3.49 4.20
N CYS A 102 6.91 2.66 3.63
CA CYS A 102 6.91 1.23 3.86
C CYS A 102 8.20 0.55 3.36
N PHE A 103 8.79 1.02 2.26
CA PHE A 103 10.03 0.43 1.73
C PHE A 103 11.21 0.50 2.72
N GLN A 104 11.17 1.40 3.73
CA GLN A 104 12.19 1.50 4.77
C GLN A 104 12.29 0.23 5.63
N GLU A 105 11.21 -0.55 5.74
CA GLU A 105 11.20 -1.87 6.40
C GLU A 105 12.20 -2.84 5.78
N PHE A 106 12.49 -2.69 4.50
CA PHE A 106 13.37 -3.60 3.75
C PHE A 106 14.83 -3.13 3.70
N GLY A 107 15.13 -1.94 4.21
CA GLY A 107 16.48 -1.36 4.18
C GLY A 107 16.97 -1.02 2.77
N VAL A 108 16.06 -0.67 1.87
CA VAL A 108 16.34 -0.29 0.48
C VAL A 108 16.07 1.19 0.22
N GLU A 109 16.53 1.69 -0.92
CA GLU A 109 16.29 3.06 -1.40
C GLU A 109 15.34 3.05 -2.60
N ALA A 110 14.60 4.13 -2.78
CA ALA A 110 13.72 4.38 -3.92
C ALA A 110 14.33 5.46 -4.82
N ASP A 111 14.18 5.32 -6.14
CA ASP A 111 14.42 6.44 -7.07
C ASP A 111 13.22 7.37 -7.13
N ILE A 112 12.01 6.77 -7.10
CA ILE A 112 10.74 7.49 -7.14
C ILE A 112 9.79 6.93 -6.09
N ILE A 113 9.02 7.81 -5.44
CA ILE A 113 7.95 7.45 -4.49
C ILE A 113 6.68 8.15 -4.93
N THR A 114 5.57 7.41 -5.01
CA THR A 114 4.25 7.99 -5.26
C THR A 114 3.43 8.08 -3.97
N LEU A 115 2.79 9.21 -3.73
CA LEU A 115 2.00 9.50 -2.54
C LEU A 115 0.62 10.03 -2.90
N ALA A 116 -0.40 9.67 -2.14
CA ALA A 116 -1.75 10.24 -2.19
C ALA A 116 -2.52 9.89 -0.90
N LYS A 117 -3.83 9.72 -0.97
CA LYS A 117 -4.72 9.26 0.13
C LYS A 117 -4.43 9.97 1.46
N GLY A 118 -3.68 9.34 2.36
CA GLY A 118 -3.34 9.87 3.68
C GLY A 118 -2.61 11.21 3.65
N LEU A 119 -1.90 11.53 2.55
CA LEU A 119 -1.12 12.76 2.42
C LEU A 119 -1.94 14.02 2.68
N GLY A 120 -3.16 14.07 2.17
CA GLY A 120 -4.01 15.27 2.28
C GLY A 120 -4.82 15.37 3.56
N GLY A 121 -4.80 14.35 4.45
CA GLY A 121 -5.64 14.36 5.66
C GLY A 121 -7.15 14.46 5.37
N GLY A 122 -7.59 13.97 4.21
CA GLY A 122 -8.97 14.06 3.70
C GLY A 122 -9.12 15.03 2.51
N LEU A 123 -8.13 15.85 2.23
CA LEU A 123 -8.10 16.71 1.04
C LEU A 123 -7.48 15.97 -0.16
N PRO A 124 -7.96 16.22 -1.40
CA PRO A 124 -7.46 15.55 -2.61
C PRO A 124 -6.11 16.10 -3.03
N ILE A 125 -5.04 15.34 -2.83
CA ILE A 125 -3.68 15.66 -3.26
C ILE A 125 -2.94 14.36 -3.60
N GLY A 126 -2.08 14.40 -4.60
CA GLY A 126 -1.04 13.42 -4.87
C GLY A 126 0.30 14.09 -5.01
N ALA A 127 1.37 13.37 -4.75
CA ALA A 127 2.73 13.85 -4.92
C ALA A 127 3.63 12.72 -5.46
N ILE A 128 4.67 13.12 -6.18
CA ILE A 128 5.78 12.28 -6.59
C ILE A 128 7.04 12.87 -5.99
N LEU A 129 7.84 12.06 -5.34
CA LEU A 129 9.17 12.41 -4.89
C LEU A 129 10.17 11.63 -5.74
N CYS A 130 11.25 12.27 -6.12
CA CYS A 130 12.36 11.58 -6.80
C CYS A 130 13.69 11.93 -6.15
N ASN A 131 14.69 11.09 -6.39
CA ASN A 131 16.06 11.35 -5.96
C ASN A 131 16.72 12.44 -6.83
N GLU A 132 17.92 12.88 -6.43
CA GLU A 132 18.67 13.95 -7.12
C GLU A 132 18.98 13.62 -8.59
N LYS A 133 19.21 12.34 -8.91
CA LYS A 133 19.46 11.86 -10.30
C LYS A 133 18.35 12.28 -11.27
N LEU A 134 17.11 12.36 -10.78
CA LEU A 134 15.92 12.64 -11.57
C LEU A 134 15.41 14.07 -11.45
N SER A 135 16.07 14.91 -10.65
CA SER A 135 15.59 16.27 -10.32
C SER A 135 15.38 17.19 -11.53
N ASN A 136 16.12 16.95 -12.63
CA ASN A 136 16.06 17.75 -13.86
C ASN A 136 15.32 17.06 -15.01
N THR A 137 14.61 15.95 -14.75
CA THR A 137 13.90 15.19 -15.80
C THR A 137 12.73 15.97 -16.38
N PHE A 138 12.00 16.72 -15.53
CA PHE A 138 10.95 17.63 -15.99
C PHE A 138 11.44 19.06 -16.01
N THR A 139 11.10 19.76 -17.08
CA THR A 139 11.35 21.19 -17.24
C THR A 139 10.02 21.97 -17.23
N PRO A 140 10.04 23.30 -16.99
CA PRO A 140 8.83 24.11 -17.03
C PRO A 140 8.06 23.95 -18.34
N GLY A 141 6.81 23.50 -18.24
CA GLY A 141 5.92 23.25 -19.38
C GLY A 141 5.70 21.77 -19.75
N ASP A 142 6.51 20.85 -19.23
CA ASP A 142 6.40 19.42 -19.55
C ASP A 142 5.18 18.75 -18.89
N HIS A 143 4.75 19.29 -17.76
CA HIS A 143 3.59 18.77 -17.02
C HIS A 143 2.83 19.88 -16.32
N GLY A 144 1.53 19.67 -16.06
CA GLY A 144 0.69 20.63 -15.38
C GLY A 144 -0.60 20.06 -14.81
N SER A 145 -1.15 20.76 -13.83
CA SER A 145 -2.44 20.46 -13.22
C SER A 145 -3.09 21.76 -12.77
N THR A 146 -4.35 22.00 -13.13
CA THR A 146 -5.06 23.23 -12.76
C THR A 146 -5.16 23.41 -11.24
N PHE A 147 -5.44 22.37 -10.50
CA PHE A 147 -5.62 22.41 -9.04
C PHE A 147 -4.48 21.76 -8.26
N GLY A 148 -3.49 21.19 -8.94
CA GLY A 148 -2.33 20.56 -8.32
C GLY A 148 -1.52 21.58 -7.53
N GLY A 149 -1.10 21.23 -6.32
CA GLY A 149 -0.28 22.10 -5.48
C GLY A 149 -0.97 23.37 -4.98
N ASN A 150 -2.31 23.43 -4.97
CA ASN A 150 -2.98 24.60 -4.41
C ASN A 150 -2.69 24.77 -2.91
N PRO A 151 -2.66 26.03 -2.39
CA PRO A 151 -2.22 26.30 -1.02
C PRO A 151 -3.01 25.56 0.07
N VAL A 152 -4.31 25.35 -0.15
CA VAL A 152 -5.17 24.70 0.86
C VAL A 152 -4.78 23.23 1.04
N VAL A 153 -4.66 22.49 -0.05
CA VAL A 153 -4.29 21.05 0.04
C VAL A 153 -2.84 20.89 0.48
N CYS A 154 -1.94 21.79 0.10
CA CYS A 154 -0.55 21.78 0.57
C CYS A 154 -0.45 22.05 2.07
N ALA A 155 -1.21 23.01 2.60
CA ALA A 155 -1.28 23.25 4.04
C ALA A 155 -1.82 22.03 4.81
N GLY A 156 -2.85 21.36 4.26
CA GLY A 156 -3.34 20.10 4.81
C GLY A 156 -2.29 18.99 4.81
N ALA A 157 -1.55 18.84 3.71
CA ALA A 157 -0.47 17.87 3.59
C ALA A 157 0.68 18.13 4.58
N LEU A 158 1.08 19.40 4.74
CA LEU A 158 2.11 19.79 5.72
C LEU A 158 1.66 19.43 7.15
N ALA A 159 0.42 19.75 7.52
CA ALA A 159 -0.11 19.39 8.84
C ALA A 159 -0.12 17.87 9.08
N VAL A 160 -0.37 17.06 8.05
CA VAL A 160 -0.28 15.60 8.14
C VAL A 160 1.17 15.16 8.32
N LEU A 161 2.10 15.72 7.54
CA LEU A 161 3.53 15.36 7.64
C LEU A 161 4.10 15.71 9.00
N ASP A 162 3.74 16.87 9.58
CA ASP A 162 4.14 17.27 10.93
C ASP A 162 3.71 16.25 12.01
N GLN A 163 2.57 15.58 11.82
CA GLN A 163 2.12 14.53 12.72
C GLN A 163 2.78 13.17 12.45
N ILE A 164 3.05 12.85 11.19
CA ILE A 164 3.61 11.55 10.80
C ILE A 164 5.12 11.48 11.07
N CYS A 165 5.85 12.57 10.89
CA CYS A 165 7.27 12.68 11.20
C CYS A 165 7.52 12.71 12.72
N ASN A 166 6.90 11.77 13.45
CA ASN A 166 6.95 11.65 14.90
C ASN A 166 7.19 10.18 15.28
N ASP A 167 8.35 9.91 15.89
CA ASP A 167 8.77 8.56 16.28
C ASP A 167 7.83 7.89 17.28
N GLU A 168 7.17 8.67 18.17
CA GLU A 168 6.18 8.13 19.10
C GLU A 168 4.95 7.61 18.38
N LEU A 169 4.46 8.36 17.39
CA LEU A 169 3.33 7.92 16.55
C LEU A 169 3.70 6.65 15.77
N LEU A 170 4.85 6.63 15.10
CA LEU A 170 5.31 5.49 14.32
C LEU A 170 5.48 4.23 15.19
N SER A 171 6.11 4.36 16.35
CA SER A 171 6.25 3.28 17.33
C SER A 171 4.89 2.79 17.84
N SER A 172 3.96 3.72 18.11
CA SER A 172 2.58 3.40 18.51
C SER A 172 1.84 2.61 17.43
N VAL A 173 2.01 2.97 16.16
CA VAL A 173 1.42 2.23 15.02
C VAL A 173 1.91 0.79 14.99
N GLN A 174 3.21 0.56 15.16
CA GLN A 174 3.78 -0.78 15.22
C GLN A 174 3.24 -1.59 16.41
N ALA A 175 3.20 -0.98 17.60
CA ALA A 175 2.70 -1.62 18.82
C ALA A 175 1.22 -2.00 18.70
N LYS A 176 0.37 -1.08 18.22
CA LYS A 176 -1.06 -1.31 17.98
C LYS A 176 -1.30 -2.41 16.95
N GLY A 177 -0.57 -2.38 15.84
CA GLY A 177 -0.65 -3.42 14.81
C GLY A 177 -0.26 -4.81 15.33
N LYS A 178 0.83 -4.88 16.11
CA LYS A 178 1.27 -6.12 16.78
C LYS A 178 0.19 -6.63 17.75
N PHE A 179 -0.40 -5.75 18.55
CA PHE A 179 -1.46 -6.10 19.48
C PHE A 179 -2.69 -6.67 18.77
N ILE A 180 -3.15 -6.03 17.68
CA ILE A 180 -4.30 -6.51 16.89
C ILE A 180 -4.01 -7.91 16.32
N ARG A 181 -2.88 -8.07 15.62
CA ARG A 181 -2.51 -9.37 15.02
C ARG A 181 -2.37 -10.48 16.06
N GLN A 182 -1.70 -10.21 17.19
CA GLN A 182 -1.56 -11.18 18.27
C GLN A 182 -2.92 -11.58 18.89
N THR A 183 -3.84 -10.62 19.07
CA THR A 183 -5.17 -10.91 19.61
C THR A 183 -5.95 -11.81 18.67
N LEU A 184 -5.96 -11.50 17.37
CA LEU A 184 -6.63 -12.31 16.35
C LEU A 184 -6.04 -13.71 16.27
N THR A 185 -4.71 -13.86 16.27
CA THR A 185 -4.03 -15.15 16.21
C THR A 185 -4.34 -16.03 17.44
N LYS A 186 -4.32 -15.45 18.64
CA LYS A 186 -4.62 -16.16 19.88
C LYS A 186 -6.07 -16.65 19.96
N SER A 187 -6.98 -15.99 19.28
CA SER A 187 -8.43 -16.30 19.34
C SER A 187 -8.81 -17.55 18.54
N LYS A 188 -7.91 -18.15 17.74
CA LYS A 188 -8.10 -19.41 17.01
C LYS A 188 -9.45 -19.48 16.29
N LEU A 189 -9.79 -18.44 15.55
CA LEU A 189 -11.08 -18.27 14.90
C LEU A 189 -11.26 -19.24 13.72
N PRO A 190 -12.38 -19.97 13.64
CA PRO A 190 -12.56 -21.04 12.65
C PRO A 190 -12.59 -20.53 11.20
N LEU A 191 -13.05 -19.31 10.98
CA LEU A 191 -13.10 -18.70 9.65
C LEU A 191 -11.77 -18.12 9.20
N VAL A 192 -10.78 -17.93 10.09
CA VAL A 192 -9.50 -17.29 9.80
C VAL A 192 -8.46 -18.31 9.34
N LYS A 193 -7.94 -18.14 8.12
CA LYS A 193 -6.86 -18.95 7.56
C LYS A 193 -5.48 -18.36 7.83
N ASN A 194 -5.34 -17.06 7.67
CA ASN A 194 -4.06 -16.36 7.83
C ASN A 194 -4.27 -14.91 8.25
N ILE A 195 -3.28 -14.35 8.95
CA ILE A 195 -3.25 -12.94 9.35
C ILE A 195 -1.90 -12.38 8.95
N ARG A 196 -1.89 -11.29 8.17
CA ARG A 196 -0.68 -10.70 7.62
C ARG A 196 -0.73 -9.17 7.61
N GLY A 197 0.40 -8.52 7.27
CA GLY A 197 0.53 -7.08 7.19
C GLY A 197 1.53 -6.49 8.19
N LEU A 198 1.76 -5.18 8.09
CA LEU A 198 2.65 -4.40 8.95
C LEU A 198 1.90 -3.22 9.56
N GLY A 199 2.32 -2.81 10.75
CA GLY A 199 1.70 -1.70 11.46
C GLY A 199 0.18 -1.84 11.51
N LEU A 200 -0.52 -0.80 11.10
CA LEU A 200 -1.99 -0.74 11.02
C LEU A 200 -2.55 -1.01 9.60
N MET A 201 -1.81 -1.74 8.78
CA MET A 201 -2.28 -2.31 7.53
C MET A 201 -2.36 -3.82 7.68
N ILE A 202 -3.55 -4.37 7.95
CA ILE A 202 -3.74 -5.75 8.37
C ILE A 202 -4.73 -6.44 7.44
N GLY A 203 -4.34 -7.60 6.91
CA GLY A 203 -5.17 -8.51 6.14
C GLY A 203 -5.49 -9.77 6.93
N ILE A 204 -6.77 -10.13 6.95
CA ILE A 204 -7.27 -11.37 7.57
C ILE A 204 -7.85 -12.21 6.45
N GLU A 205 -7.14 -13.27 6.09
CA GLU A 205 -7.61 -14.22 5.09
C GLU A 205 -8.65 -15.15 5.71
N VAL A 206 -9.81 -15.23 5.06
CA VAL A 206 -10.97 -15.98 5.57
C VAL A 206 -11.37 -17.11 4.63
N SER A 207 -12.08 -18.12 5.19
CA SER A 207 -12.58 -19.29 4.46
C SER A 207 -13.97 -19.12 3.85
N CYS A 208 -14.63 -17.98 4.12
CA CYS A 208 -15.93 -17.61 3.59
C CYS A 208 -15.81 -16.34 2.73
N PRO A 209 -16.87 -15.93 2.01
CA PRO A 209 -16.89 -14.65 1.32
C PRO A 209 -16.64 -13.48 2.29
N PRO A 210 -15.63 -12.63 2.07
CA PRO A 210 -15.28 -11.55 3.01
C PRO A 210 -16.39 -10.50 3.13
N ASP A 211 -17.22 -10.34 2.10
CA ASP A 211 -18.38 -9.43 2.10
C ASP A 211 -19.42 -9.79 3.16
N GLU A 212 -19.57 -11.09 3.48
CA GLU A 212 -20.46 -11.52 4.58
C GLU A 212 -19.95 -11.03 5.93
N ILE A 213 -18.63 -11.10 6.15
CA ILE A 213 -18.01 -10.57 7.37
C ILE A 213 -18.13 -9.06 7.42
N GLN A 214 -17.90 -8.38 6.30
CA GLN A 214 -18.04 -6.93 6.19
C GLN A 214 -19.48 -6.49 6.55
N LYS A 215 -20.50 -7.16 6.00
CA LYS A 215 -21.89 -6.87 6.29
C LYS A 215 -22.23 -7.09 7.77
N LYS A 216 -21.83 -8.23 8.34
CA LYS A 216 -22.03 -8.52 9.78
C LYS A 216 -21.34 -7.48 10.68
N ALA A 217 -20.15 -7.03 10.30
CA ALA A 217 -19.41 -5.99 11.03
C ALA A 217 -20.13 -4.64 10.97
N LEU A 218 -20.59 -4.24 9.77
CA LEU A 218 -21.34 -3.00 9.56
C LEU A 218 -22.62 -2.96 10.39
N GLU A 219 -23.40 -4.05 10.42
CA GLU A 219 -24.61 -4.18 11.25
C GLU A 219 -24.33 -4.01 12.76
N LYS A 220 -23.10 -4.27 13.18
CA LYS A 220 -22.63 -4.11 14.57
C LYS A 220 -21.88 -2.79 14.82
N GLY A 221 -21.85 -1.89 13.82
CA GLY A 221 -21.21 -0.58 13.91
C GLY A 221 -19.70 -0.59 13.71
N LEU A 222 -19.13 -1.62 13.07
CA LEU A 222 -17.72 -1.67 12.72
C LEU A 222 -17.52 -1.59 11.20
N LEU A 223 -16.81 -0.55 10.75
CA LEU A 223 -16.40 -0.40 9.36
C LEU A 223 -15.12 -1.17 9.09
N ILE A 224 -15.17 -2.12 8.18
CA ILE A 224 -14.03 -2.86 7.65
C ILE A 224 -14.14 -2.93 6.13
N LEU A 225 -13.04 -3.27 5.46
CA LEU A 225 -12.99 -3.37 4.00
C LEU A 225 -12.68 -4.80 3.58
N THR A 226 -12.97 -5.11 2.31
CA THR A 226 -12.52 -6.33 1.66
C THR A 226 -11.35 -6.02 0.72
N ALA A 227 -10.50 -7.01 0.47
CA ALA A 227 -9.38 -6.91 -0.48
C ALA A 227 -9.08 -8.28 -1.11
N GLY A 228 -8.59 -8.29 -2.35
CA GLY A 228 -8.33 -9.54 -3.08
C GLY A 228 -9.59 -10.38 -3.22
N LYS A 229 -9.46 -11.69 -3.08
CA LYS A 229 -10.58 -12.66 -3.22
C LYS A 229 -11.24 -12.99 -1.89
N ASN A 230 -10.46 -13.10 -0.81
CA ASN A 230 -10.91 -13.70 0.46
C ASN A 230 -10.30 -13.02 1.69
N VAL A 231 -10.02 -11.72 1.61
CA VAL A 231 -9.37 -10.97 2.69
C VAL A 231 -10.29 -9.88 3.23
N VAL A 232 -10.43 -9.86 4.54
CA VAL A 232 -10.91 -8.70 5.30
C VAL A 232 -9.72 -7.82 5.62
N ARG A 233 -9.78 -6.54 5.23
CA ARG A 233 -8.71 -5.56 5.43
C ARG A 233 -9.07 -4.56 6.51
N LEU A 234 -8.13 -4.36 7.45
CA LEU A 234 -8.24 -3.37 8.52
C LEU A 234 -7.25 -2.23 8.25
N LEU A 235 -7.77 -1.01 8.20
CA LEU A 235 -7.01 0.23 8.01
C LEU A 235 -7.50 1.29 9.01
N PRO A 236 -7.38 1.07 10.32
CA PRO A 236 -7.84 2.04 11.31
C PRO A 236 -7.01 3.34 11.22
N PRO A 237 -7.51 4.47 11.73
CA PRO A 237 -6.72 5.69 11.87
C PRO A 237 -5.42 5.43 12.63
N LEU A 238 -4.31 6.11 12.28
CA LEU A 238 -3.04 5.95 12.99
C LEU A 238 -3.14 6.36 14.46
N THR A 239 -4.02 7.34 14.71
CA THR A 239 -4.32 7.89 16.04
C THR A 239 -5.33 7.08 16.86
N ILE A 240 -5.84 5.95 16.31
CA ILE A 240 -6.82 5.11 17.02
C ILE A 240 -6.38 4.78 18.45
N SER A 241 -7.26 4.92 19.43
CA SER A 241 -6.97 4.61 20.82
C SER A 241 -7.03 3.10 21.10
N GLU A 242 -6.38 2.65 22.17
CA GLU A 242 -6.49 1.25 22.60
C GLU A 242 -7.92 0.83 22.96
N ILE A 243 -8.72 1.76 23.47
CA ILE A 243 -10.12 1.51 23.83
C ILE A 243 -10.92 1.20 22.56
N GLU A 244 -10.71 1.98 21.49
CA GLU A 244 -11.37 1.78 20.20
C GLU A 244 -10.92 0.48 19.54
N ILE A 245 -9.62 0.17 19.60
CA ILE A 245 -9.09 -1.11 19.11
C ILE A 245 -9.76 -2.28 19.82
N LYS A 246 -9.84 -2.25 21.16
CA LYS A 246 -10.48 -3.31 21.95
C LYS A 246 -11.97 -3.46 21.62
N LYS A 247 -12.70 -2.33 21.44
CA LYS A 247 -14.09 -2.35 20.99
C LYS A 247 -14.24 -2.95 19.59
N GLY A 248 -13.44 -2.50 18.64
CA GLY A 248 -13.46 -3.02 17.26
C GLY A 248 -13.13 -4.52 17.20
N LEU A 249 -12.11 -4.96 17.94
CA LEU A 249 -11.76 -6.37 18.05
C LEU A 249 -12.88 -7.20 18.64
N ALA A 250 -13.56 -6.72 19.69
CA ALA A 250 -14.70 -7.46 20.31
C ALA A 250 -15.85 -7.68 19.32
N ILE A 251 -16.09 -6.73 18.41
CA ILE A 251 -17.10 -6.89 17.34
C ILE A 251 -16.57 -7.86 16.28
N LEU A 252 -15.34 -7.66 15.81
CA LEU A 252 -14.74 -8.44 14.74
C LEU A 252 -14.62 -9.92 15.09
N LEU A 253 -14.21 -10.25 16.32
CA LEU A 253 -14.13 -11.62 16.82
C LEU A 253 -15.48 -12.34 16.72
N LYS A 254 -16.58 -11.68 17.04
CA LYS A 254 -17.95 -12.22 16.91
C LYS A 254 -18.40 -12.39 15.44
N CYS A 255 -17.79 -11.66 14.51
CA CYS A 255 -18.09 -11.81 13.08
C CYS A 255 -17.30 -12.92 12.42
N LEU A 256 -16.15 -13.28 13.02
CA LEU A 256 -15.22 -14.30 12.53
C LEU A 256 -15.36 -15.66 13.24
N SER A 257 -16.28 -15.73 14.20
CA SER A 257 -16.63 -16.97 14.94
C SER A 257 -17.56 -17.87 14.18
#